data_7b86aae127ba2826df68bb5ca7224a09
#
_entry.id   7b86aae127ba2826df68bb5ca7224a09
#
_cell.length_a   1.000
_cell.length_b   1.000
_cell.length_c   1.000
_cell.angle_alpha   90.00
_cell.angle_beta   90.00
_cell.angle_gamma   90.00
#
_symmetry.space_group_name_H-M   'P 1'
#
loop_
_entity.id
_entity.type
_entity.pdbx_description
1 polymer ?
#
loop_
_entity_poly.entity_id
_entity_poly.type
_entity_poly.pdbx_seq_one_letter_code
_entity_poly.pdbx_strand_id
1 'polypeptide(L)'
;IHLAVQGIRAGAFDFITKPWNNLALLESIRTAIQVQESSTAADAAPKSPFRRDKIIGKSPLLERVLQTVSRIASTHAPVLITGESGTGKELFAQSIHNASPRASRPFVAVNCGALPRNLVESELFGYDEGSFTGASRLGKPGKFELADNGTIFLDEIGEMPLEAQVSLLRLLQNGEVTRVGGKHTRLVNVRVLAATNRNLENAIRQNAFREDLYYRLNVFTLVLPPLRSRMSDIELLAEHFLLKFAGSLGKDVRGFTPGALALLRRYQWPGNIRELENVMERLANIVRHPLVSEEDLPPQMVTVRQPASPQGLLHSKEAETILETLRQTGGNIRAAAALLGVSRGGLYVKLRRLGIDVASCRGGEG
;
A
#
# COMPACT_ATOMS: atom_id res chain seq x y z
N ILE A 1 22.13 11.51 -15.63
CA ILE A 1 20.93 11.22 -14.81
C ILE A 1 19.90 12.35 -14.96
N HIS A 2 20.28 13.63 -14.78
CA HIS A 2 19.34 14.76 -14.84
C HIS A 2 18.60 14.88 -16.19
N LEU A 3 19.29 14.66 -17.32
CA LEU A 3 18.69 14.65 -18.67
C LEU A 3 17.75 13.47 -18.88
N ALA A 4 18.04 12.30 -18.32
CA ALA A 4 17.18 11.12 -18.39
C ALA A 4 15.83 11.37 -17.65
N VAL A 5 15.90 11.97 -16.46
CA VAL A 5 14.71 12.36 -15.67
C VAL A 5 13.86 13.40 -16.41
N GLN A 6 14.51 14.40 -17.04
CA GLN A 6 13.79 15.38 -17.86
C GLN A 6 13.12 14.74 -19.08
N GLY A 7 13.78 13.78 -19.74
CA GLY A 7 13.23 13.02 -20.85
C GLY A 7 11.95 12.26 -20.47
N ILE A 8 11.97 11.51 -19.36
CA ILE A 8 10.81 10.78 -18.85
C ILE A 8 9.67 11.73 -18.47
N ARG A 9 9.97 12.86 -17.81
CA ARG A 9 8.95 13.89 -17.49
C ARG A 9 8.35 14.55 -18.74
N ALA A 10 9.12 14.60 -19.83
CA ALA A 10 8.65 15.09 -21.12
C ALA A 10 7.89 14.04 -21.94
N GLY A 11 7.67 12.84 -21.41
CA GLY A 11 6.89 11.78 -22.05
C GLY A 11 7.71 10.71 -22.75
N ALA A 12 9.03 10.64 -22.56
CA ALA A 12 9.82 9.53 -23.06
C ALA A 12 9.46 8.24 -22.31
N PHE A 13 9.34 7.14 -23.05
CA PHE A 13 8.99 5.83 -22.49
C PHE A 13 10.11 5.26 -21.60
N ASP A 14 11.37 5.41 -22.04
CA ASP A 14 12.55 4.92 -21.31
C ASP A 14 13.77 5.78 -21.71
N PHE A 15 14.90 5.58 -21.02
CA PHE A 15 16.20 6.20 -21.36
C PHE A 15 17.28 5.13 -21.42
N ILE A 16 18.22 5.28 -22.34
CA ILE A 16 19.33 4.36 -22.52
C ILE A 16 20.64 5.12 -22.48
N THR A 17 21.56 4.70 -21.63
CA THR A 17 22.88 5.32 -21.50
C THR A 17 23.85 4.82 -22.57
N LYS A 18 24.76 5.69 -23.05
CA LYS A 18 25.88 5.31 -23.91
C LYS A 18 27.05 4.79 -23.07
N PRO A 19 27.73 3.73 -23.52
CA PRO A 19 27.44 2.86 -24.65
C PRO A 19 26.22 1.96 -24.35
N TRP A 20 25.31 1.78 -25.32
CA TRP A 20 24.11 0.95 -25.12
C TRP A 20 24.34 -0.51 -25.45
N ASN A 21 23.62 -1.36 -24.78
CA ASN A 21 23.48 -2.77 -25.14
C ASN A 21 22.35 -2.94 -26.15
N ASN A 22 22.63 -3.51 -27.32
CA ASN A 22 21.66 -3.68 -28.40
C ASN A 22 20.45 -4.53 -27.99
N LEU A 23 20.64 -5.53 -27.10
CA LEU A 23 19.52 -6.32 -26.58
C LEU A 23 18.60 -5.50 -25.68
N ALA A 24 19.16 -4.71 -24.77
CA ALA A 24 18.39 -3.81 -23.90
C ALA A 24 17.63 -2.74 -24.72
N LEU A 25 18.27 -2.19 -25.77
CA LEU A 25 17.62 -1.25 -26.68
C LEU A 25 16.43 -1.90 -27.39
N LEU A 26 16.60 -3.09 -27.94
CA LEU A 26 15.52 -3.82 -28.62
C LEU A 26 14.36 -4.19 -27.67
N GLU A 27 14.65 -4.56 -26.42
CA GLU A 27 13.63 -4.82 -25.40
C GLU A 27 12.84 -3.56 -25.02
N SER A 28 13.53 -2.43 -24.81
CA SER A 28 12.84 -1.15 -24.54
C SER A 28 11.96 -0.74 -25.70
N ILE A 29 12.43 -0.88 -26.95
CA ILE A 29 11.62 -0.60 -28.14
C ILE A 29 10.41 -1.55 -28.24
N ARG A 30 10.60 -2.84 -28.06
CA ARG A 30 9.50 -3.82 -28.06
C ARG A 30 8.46 -3.52 -26.99
N THR A 31 8.90 -3.19 -25.79
CA THR A 31 7.99 -2.81 -24.71
C THR A 31 7.22 -1.54 -25.02
N ALA A 32 7.89 -0.52 -25.61
CA ALA A 32 7.23 0.72 -26.03
C ALA A 32 6.16 0.47 -27.10
N ILE A 33 6.44 -0.37 -28.09
CA ILE A 33 5.50 -0.75 -29.16
C ILE A 33 4.30 -1.51 -28.56
N GLN A 34 4.54 -2.50 -27.68
CA GLN A 34 3.46 -3.25 -27.02
C GLN A 34 2.55 -2.36 -26.18
N VAL A 35 3.11 -1.37 -25.49
CA VAL A 35 2.32 -0.38 -24.72
C VAL A 35 1.47 0.47 -25.65
N GLN A 36 2.01 0.90 -26.78
CA GLN A 36 1.28 1.70 -27.76
C GLN A 36 0.19 0.89 -28.48
N GLU A 37 0.49 -0.35 -28.87
CA GLU A 37 -0.51 -1.27 -29.44
C GLU A 37 -1.63 -1.59 -28.44
N SER A 38 -1.30 -1.75 -27.15
CA SER A 38 -2.30 -1.94 -26.08
C SER A 38 -3.18 -0.71 -25.85
N SER A 39 -2.70 0.49 -26.17
CA SER A 39 -3.46 1.74 -26.06
C SER A 39 -4.36 2.01 -27.28
N THR A 40 -3.99 1.51 -28.49
CA THR A 40 -4.79 1.67 -29.72
C THR A 40 -5.79 0.53 -29.93
N ALA A 41 -5.60 -0.62 -29.28
CA ALA A 41 -6.52 -1.78 -29.30
C ALA A 41 -7.68 -1.64 -28.30
N ALA A 42 -8.15 -0.45 -28.01
CA ALA A 42 -9.22 -0.18 -27.04
C ALA A 42 -10.58 -0.82 -27.42
N ASP A 43 -10.73 -1.38 -28.63
CA ASP A 43 -11.98 -2.00 -29.13
C ASP A 43 -11.94 -3.52 -29.29
N ALA A 44 -10.81 -4.18 -29.06
CA ALA A 44 -10.75 -5.65 -29.04
C ALA A 44 -10.40 -6.12 -27.63
N ALA A 45 -11.41 -6.57 -26.87
CA ALA A 45 -11.21 -7.16 -25.55
C ALA A 45 -10.22 -8.34 -25.69
N PRO A 46 -9.04 -8.32 -25.04
CA PRO A 46 -8.12 -9.46 -25.08
C PRO A 46 -8.81 -10.64 -24.40
N LYS A 47 -8.99 -11.74 -25.13
CA LYS A 47 -9.45 -13.05 -24.61
C LYS A 47 -8.34 -13.68 -23.75
N SER A 48 -7.88 -13.03 -22.70
CA SER A 48 -7.09 -13.66 -21.67
C SER A 48 -8.01 -13.98 -20.50
N PRO A 49 -8.05 -15.21 -20.00
CA PRO A 49 -8.90 -15.54 -18.85
C PRO A 49 -8.27 -14.95 -17.59
N PHE A 50 -8.42 -13.63 -17.42
CA PHE A 50 -8.15 -13.01 -16.13
C PHE A 50 -9.10 -13.64 -15.12
N ARG A 51 -8.56 -14.53 -14.28
CA ARG A 51 -9.34 -15.17 -13.23
C ARG A 51 -9.55 -14.17 -12.10
N ARG A 52 -10.77 -13.66 -12.05
CA ARG A 52 -11.27 -12.79 -10.99
C ARG A 52 -11.54 -13.53 -9.67
N ASP A 53 -11.32 -14.86 -9.66
CA ASP A 53 -11.88 -15.81 -8.68
C ASP A 53 -11.60 -15.47 -7.21
N LYS A 54 -10.55 -14.65 -6.94
CA LYS A 54 -10.18 -14.24 -5.58
C LYS A 54 -10.40 -12.74 -5.30
N ILE A 55 -10.75 -11.94 -6.32
CA ILE A 55 -10.96 -10.49 -6.15
C ILE A 55 -12.47 -10.21 -6.10
N ILE A 56 -12.96 -9.95 -4.89
CA ILE A 56 -14.38 -9.71 -4.62
C ILE A 56 -14.66 -8.21 -4.66
N GLY A 57 -15.72 -7.82 -5.38
CA GLY A 57 -16.20 -6.46 -5.48
C GLY A 57 -16.84 -6.15 -6.82
N LYS A 58 -17.63 -5.08 -6.88
CA LYS A 58 -18.40 -4.62 -8.07
C LYS A 58 -18.28 -3.10 -8.26
N SER A 59 -17.50 -2.43 -7.42
CA SER A 59 -17.37 -0.97 -7.50
C SER A 59 -16.74 -0.53 -8.83
N PRO A 60 -17.18 0.59 -9.41
CA PRO A 60 -16.60 1.13 -10.64
C PRO A 60 -15.10 1.40 -10.56
N LEU A 61 -14.62 1.77 -9.36
CA LEU A 61 -13.18 1.97 -9.14
C LEU A 61 -12.41 0.66 -9.23
N LEU A 62 -12.93 -0.42 -8.65
CA LEU A 62 -12.32 -1.75 -8.75
C LEU A 62 -12.33 -2.25 -10.20
N GLU A 63 -13.42 -2.07 -10.93
CA GLU A 63 -13.53 -2.47 -12.34
C GLU A 63 -12.47 -1.78 -13.22
N ARG A 64 -12.22 -0.49 -13.02
CA ARG A 64 -11.14 0.24 -13.71
C ARG A 64 -9.77 -0.35 -13.42
N VAL A 65 -9.52 -0.71 -12.16
CA VAL A 65 -8.26 -1.38 -11.76
C VAL A 65 -8.13 -2.74 -12.47
N LEU A 66 -9.20 -3.54 -12.51
CA LEU A 66 -9.21 -4.84 -13.17
C LEU A 66 -9.01 -4.74 -14.69
N GLN A 67 -9.60 -3.73 -15.33
CA GLN A 67 -9.33 -3.43 -16.75
C GLN A 67 -7.87 -3.08 -17.01
N THR A 68 -7.25 -2.30 -16.11
CA THR A 68 -5.82 -2.00 -16.19
C THR A 68 -5.00 -3.27 -16.02
N VAL A 69 -5.31 -4.12 -15.04
CA VAL A 69 -4.63 -5.41 -14.83
C VAL A 69 -4.67 -6.28 -16.08
N SER A 70 -5.83 -6.41 -16.74
CA SER A 70 -5.95 -7.24 -17.97
C SER A 70 -5.07 -6.75 -19.12
N ARG A 71 -4.85 -5.43 -19.24
CA ARG A 71 -3.98 -4.83 -20.25
C ARG A 71 -2.50 -5.04 -19.95
N ILE A 72 -2.08 -4.83 -18.69
CA ILE A 72 -0.67 -4.93 -18.31
C ILE A 72 -0.20 -6.36 -18.07
N ALA A 73 -1.12 -7.31 -17.85
CA ALA A 73 -0.77 -8.70 -17.53
C ALA A 73 0.07 -9.35 -18.63
N SER A 74 -0.23 -9.09 -19.91
CA SER A 74 0.49 -9.65 -21.07
C SER A 74 1.88 -9.06 -21.30
N THR A 75 2.23 -7.94 -20.65
CA THR A 75 3.53 -7.28 -20.82
C THR A 75 4.61 -7.90 -19.94
N HIS A 76 5.88 -7.64 -20.27
CA HIS A 76 7.03 -8.01 -19.42
C HIS A 76 7.49 -6.88 -18.51
N ALA A 77 6.92 -5.67 -18.68
CA ALA A 77 7.33 -4.49 -17.95
C ALA A 77 7.08 -4.60 -16.43
N PRO A 78 7.89 -3.92 -15.62
CA PRO A 78 7.66 -3.77 -14.19
C PRO A 78 6.31 -3.10 -13.91
N VAL A 79 5.68 -3.49 -12.80
CA VAL A 79 4.42 -2.89 -12.32
C VAL A 79 4.60 -2.45 -10.87
N LEU A 80 4.32 -1.18 -10.60
CA LEU A 80 4.29 -0.62 -9.26
C LEU A 80 2.84 -0.57 -8.74
N ILE A 81 2.54 -1.36 -7.72
CA ILE A 81 1.21 -1.44 -7.10
C ILE A 81 1.22 -0.55 -5.85
N THR A 82 0.45 0.52 -5.87
CA THR A 82 0.34 1.44 -4.74
C THR A 82 -1.03 1.36 -4.07
N GLY A 83 -1.08 1.60 -2.77
CA GLY A 83 -2.32 1.57 -2.01
C GLY A 83 -2.07 1.36 -0.52
N GLU A 84 -3.04 1.71 0.29
CA GLU A 84 -2.98 1.56 1.74
C GLU A 84 -2.74 0.11 2.16
N SER A 85 -2.28 -0.08 3.42
CA SER A 85 -2.15 -1.43 3.99
C SER A 85 -3.52 -2.13 4.00
N GLY A 86 -3.53 -3.44 3.70
CA GLY A 86 -4.75 -4.24 3.70
C GLY A 86 -5.68 -4.06 2.49
N THR A 87 -5.28 -3.35 1.42
CA THR A 87 -6.08 -3.18 0.20
C THR A 87 -6.04 -4.38 -0.74
N GLY A 88 -5.17 -5.38 -0.48
CA GLY A 88 -5.05 -6.60 -1.27
C GLY A 88 -3.97 -6.56 -2.35
N LYS A 89 -2.92 -5.75 -2.22
CA LYS A 89 -1.83 -5.60 -3.20
C LYS A 89 -1.25 -6.95 -3.67
N GLU A 90 -1.05 -7.89 -2.77
CA GLU A 90 -0.54 -9.23 -3.08
C GLU A 90 -1.50 -10.03 -3.97
N LEU A 91 -2.82 -9.96 -3.72
CA LEU A 91 -3.83 -10.61 -4.58
C LEU A 91 -3.80 -10.05 -6.00
N PHE A 92 -3.58 -8.75 -6.16
CA PHE A 92 -3.44 -8.14 -7.47
C PHE A 92 -2.14 -8.55 -8.17
N ALA A 93 -1.02 -8.63 -7.44
CA ALA A 93 0.24 -9.14 -7.99
C ALA A 93 0.10 -10.59 -8.46
N GLN A 94 -0.51 -11.46 -7.66
CA GLN A 94 -0.80 -12.84 -8.04
C GLN A 94 -1.72 -12.93 -9.25
N SER A 95 -2.73 -12.04 -9.33
CA SER A 95 -3.65 -12.00 -10.47
C SER A 95 -2.97 -11.54 -11.76
N ILE A 96 -2.06 -10.56 -11.69
CA ILE A 96 -1.23 -10.12 -12.82
C ILE A 96 -0.35 -11.28 -13.31
N HIS A 97 0.30 -12.01 -12.40
CA HIS A 97 1.12 -13.17 -12.75
C HIS A 97 0.29 -14.26 -13.44
N ASN A 98 -0.84 -14.66 -12.84
CA ASN A 98 -1.73 -15.71 -13.35
C ASN A 98 -2.32 -15.40 -14.73
N ALA A 99 -2.49 -14.10 -15.04
CA ALA A 99 -2.97 -13.64 -16.34
C ALA A 99 -1.85 -13.38 -17.36
N SER A 100 -0.59 -13.58 -16.98
CA SER A 100 0.58 -13.30 -17.82
C SER A 100 1.04 -14.53 -18.61
N PRO A 101 1.90 -14.37 -19.64
CA PRO A 101 2.56 -15.48 -20.32
C PRO A 101 3.42 -16.34 -19.39
N ARG A 102 3.72 -15.86 -18.18
CA ARG A 102 4.51 -16.56 -17.16
C ARG A 102 3.67 -17.27 -16.11
N ALA A 103 2.36 -17.45 -16.32
CA ALA A 103 1.43 -18.04 -15.35
C ALA A 103 1.82 -19.44 -14.85
N SER A 104 2.52 -20.23 -15.69
CA SER A 104 3.04 -21.58 -15.35
C SER A 104 4.47 -21.55 -14.78
N ARG A 105 5.06 -20.39 -14.63
CA ARG A 105 6.44 -20.20 -14.15
C ARG A 105 6.43 -19.82 -12.66
N PRO A 106 7.60 -19.83 -11.98
CA PRO A 106 7.67 -19.49 -10.58
C PRO A 106 7.10 -18.09 -10.28
N PHE A 107 6.33 -18.00 -9.19
CA PHE A 107 5.94 -16.74 -8.55
C PHE A 107 6.59 -16.68 -7.17
N VAL A 108 7.57 -15.79 -7.01
CA VAL A 108 8.32 -15.66 -5.76
C VAL A 108 7.90 -14.35 -5.08
N ALA A 109 7.21 -14.44 -3.96
CA ALA A 109 6.82 -13.27 -3.15
C ALA A 109 7.82 -13.03 -2.02
N VAL A 110 8.22 -11.78 -1.84
CA VAL A 110 9.12 -11.33 -0.77
C VAL A 110 8.58 -10.05 -0.17
N ASN A 111 8.41 -10.03 1.15
CA ASN A 111 8.11 -8.80 1.87
C ASN A 111 9.42 -8.19 2.36
N CYS A 112 9.81 -7.02 1.79
CA CYS A 112 11.04 -6.34 2.13
C CYS A 112 11.04 -5.75 3.55
N GLY A 113 9.85 -5.41 4.08
CA GLY A 113 9.71 -4.88 5.43
C GLY A 113 9.76 -5.96 6.53
N ALA A 114 9.50 -7.23 6.18
CA ALA A 114 9.56 -8.34 7.13
C ALA A 114 10.98 -8.88 7.34
N LEU A 115 11.91 -8.53 6.46
CA LEU A 115 13.31 -8.97 6.56
C LEU A 115 14.14 -7.97 7.39
N PRO A 116 15.06 -8.45 8.24
CA PRO A 116 16.06 -7.58 8.85
C PRO A 116 16.86 -6.84 7.77
N ARG A 117 17.06 -5.53 7.91
CA ARG A 117 17.69 -4.67 6.90
C ARG A 117 19.02 -5.21 6.36
N ASN A 118 19.86 -5.75 7.24
CA ASN A 118 21.16 -6.34 6.90
C ASN A 118 21.05 -7.68 6.14
N LEU A 119 19.88 -8.30 6.09
CA LEU A 119 19.67 -9.58 5.38
C LEU A 119 18.90 -9.41 4.07
N VAL A 120 18.29 -8.24 3.82
CA VAL A 120 17.49 -8.01 2.59
C VAL A 120 18.30 -8.30 1.34
N GLU A 121 19.51 -7.78 1.25
CA GLU A 121 20.37 -7.95 0.07
C GLU A 121 20.75 -9.43 -0.13
N SER A 122 21.21 -10.09 0.93
CA SER A 122 21.61 -11.51 0.87
C SER A 122 20.42 -12.46 0.59
N GLU A 123 19.23 -12.17 1.08
CA GLU A 123 18.04 -12.96 0.74
C GLU A 123 17.57 -12.74 -0.69
N LEU A 124 17.59 -11.50 -1.19
CA LEU A 124 17.17 -11.18 -2.54
C LEU A 124 18.15 -11.65 -3.62
N PHE A 125 19.44 -11.35 -3.44
CA PHE A 125 20.46 -11.59 -4.47
C PHE A 125 21.32 -12.82 -4.20
N GLY A 126 21.23 -13.41 -2.99
CA GLY A 126 22.04 -14.54 -2.56
C GLY A 126 23.40 -14.11 -2.03
N TYR A 127 24.17 -15.09 -1.56
CA TYR A 127 25.52 -14.87 -1.06
C TYR A 127 26.44 -16.04 -1.41
N ASP A 128 27.72 -15.76 -1.60
CA ASP A 128 28.75 -16.76 -1.78
C ASP A 128 29.41 -17.14 -0.44
N GLU A 129 30.14 -18.25 -0.42
CA GLU A 129 30.85 -18.74 0.77
C GLU A 129 31.72 -17.63 1.41
N GLY A 130 31.66 -17.51 2.76
CA GLY A 130 32.49 -16.56 3.50
C GLY A 130 32.12 -15.09 3.40
N SER A 131 30.98 -14.75 2.81
CA SER A 131 30.53 -13.37 2.61
C SER A 131 30.31 -12.58 3.89
N PHE A 132 29.94 -13.26 4.98
CA PHE A 132 29.77 -12.69 6.33
C PHE A 132 29.87 -13.76 7.41
N THR A 133 30.02 -13.35 8.66
CA THR A 133 30.06 -14.24 9.84
C THR A 133 28.73 -14.98 9.98
N GLY A 134 28.73 -16.31 9.81
CA GLY A 134 27.53 -17.16 9.80
C GLY A 134 27.02 -17.54 8.41
N ALA A 135 27.66 -17.11 7.33
CA ALA A 135 27.36 -17.56 5.97
C ALA A 135 27.59 -19.08 5.84
N SER A 136 26.64 -19.78 5.20
CA SER A 136 26.81 -21.20 4.85
C SER A 136 28.04 -21.41 3.98
N ARG A 137 28.79 -22.50 4.23
CA ARG A 137 29.97 -22.91 3.43
C ARG A 137 29.64 -23.21 1.97
N LEU A 138 28.38 -23.40 1.62
CA LEU A 138 27.92 -23.68 0.25
C LEU A 138 27.36 -22.44 -0.45
N GLY A 139 27.33 -21.26 0.22
CA GLY A 139 26.58 -20.11 -0.27
C GLY A 139 25.06 -20.36 -0.28
N LYS A 140 24.28 -19.41 -0.78
CA LYS A 140 22.81 -19.56 -0.95
C LYS A 140 22.36 -18.79 -2.18
N PRO A 141 21.55 -19.39 -3.07
CA PRO A 141 20.94 -18.65 -4.17
C PRO A 141 19.94 -17.61 -3.64
N GLY A 142 19.86 -16.48 -4.32
CA GLY A 142 18.91 -15.42 -3.99
C GLY A 142 17.51 -15.67 -4.54
N LYS A 143 16.54 -14.89 -4.04
CA LYS A 143 15.15 -14.96 -4.51
C LYS A 143 15.02 -14.62 -6.00
N PHE A 144 15.87 -13.75 -6.56
CA PHE A 144 15.89 -13.46 -7.98
C PHE A 144 16.36 -14.64 -8.83
N GLU A 145 17.34 -15.42 -8.35
CA GLU A 145 17.75 -16.66 -9.02
C GLU A 145 16.61 -17.70 -9.00
N LEU A 146 15.87 -17.80 -7.88
CA LEU A 146 14.72 -18.71 -7.76
C LEU A 146 13.51 -18.29 -8.61
N ALA A 147 13.42 -17.00 -8.93
CA ALA A 147 12.36 -16.44 -9.77
C ALA A 147 12.72 -16.45 -11.26
N ASP A 148 13.84 -17.02 -11.65
CA ASP A 148 14.30 -17.00 -13.05
C ASP A 148 13.25 -17.55 -14.01
N ASN A 149 13.06 -16.87 -15.14
CA ASN A 149 12.00 -17.10 -16.13
C ASN A 149 10.57 -16.94 -15.59
N GLY A 150 10.41 -16.49 -14.34
CA GLY A 150 9.15 -16.30 -13.63
C GLY A 150 8.84 -14.83 -13.31
N THR A 151 8.20 -14.64 -12.17
CA THR A 151 7.82 -13.32 -11.63
C THR A 151 8.26 -13.23 -10.18
N ILE A 152 8.87 -12.12 -9.81
CA ILE A 152 9.09 -11.78 -8.39
C ILE A 152 8.12 -10.68 -7.98
N PHE A 153 7.55 -10.82 -6.80
CA PHE A 153 6.73 -9.80 -6.15
C PHE A 153 7.44 -9.28 -4.92
N LEU A 154 7.77 -7.98 -4.94
CA LEU A 154 8.45 -7.27 -3.85
C LEU A 154 7.42 -6.42 -3.10
N ASP A 155 6.89 -6.93 -2.00
CA ASP A 155 6.00 -6.14 -1.14
C ASP A 155 6.81 -5.20 -0.24
N GLU A 156 6.21 -4.07 0.09
CA GLU A 156 6.84 -3.01 0.90
C GLU A 156 8.20 -2.55 0.35
N ILE A 157 8.28 -2.35 -0.98
CA ILE A 157 9.52 -1.93 -1.65
C ILE A 157 10.13 -0.65 -1.07
N GLY A 158 9.31 0.24 -0.49
CA GLY A 158 9.75 1.46 0.18
C GLY A 158 10.55 1.25 1.47
N GLU A 159 10.61 0.00 1.99
CA GLU A 159 11.41 -0.39 3.15
C GLU A 159 12.80 -0.93 2.76
N MET A 160 13.06 -1.11 1.46
CA MET A 160 14.31 -1.69 0.96
C MET A 160 15.51 -0.79 1.28
N PRO A 161 16.61 -1.32 1.86
CA PRO A 161 17.85 -0.58 2.09
C PRO A 161 18.46 -0.05 0.79
N LEU A 162 19.18 1.08 0.86
CA LEU A 162 19.77 1.73 -0.32
C LEU A 162 20.74 0.83 -1.09
N GLU A 163 21.51 -0.01 -0.40
CA GLU A 163 22.43 -0.98 -0.99
C GLU A 163 21.68 -1.98 -1.87
N ALA A 164 20.59 -2.55 -1.35
CA ALA A 164 19.74 -3.47 -2.09
C ALA A 164 19.01 -2.79 -3.27
N GLN A 165 18.70 -1.47 -3.15
CA GLN A 165 18.12 -0.71 -4.25
C GLN A 165 19.11 -0.56 -5.43
N VAL A 166 20.43 -0.44 -5.17
CA VAL A 166 21.47 -0.40 -6.21
C VAL A 166 21.52 -1.72 -6.97
N SER A 167 21.50 -2.84 -6.24
CA SER A 167 21.52 -4.18 -6.84
C SER A 167 20.26 -4.46 -7.65
N LEU A 168 19.09 -4.01 -7.16
CA LEU A 168 17.81 -4.10 -7.90
C LEU A 168 17.83 -3.26 -9.18
N LEU A 169 18.40 -2.08 -9.15
CA LEU A 169 18.50 -1.24 -10.34
C LEU A 169 19.33 -1.91 -11.45
N ARG A 170 20.48 -2.53 -11.10
CA ARG A 170 21.32 -3.28 -12.04
C ARG A 170 20.55 -4.45 -12.67
N LEU A 171 19.79 -5.18 -11.86
CA LEU A 171 18.92 -6.25 -12.33
C LEU A 171 17.88 -5.73 -13.31
N LEU A 172 17.19 -4.64 -12.99
CA LEU A 172 16.14 -4.08 -13.86
C LEU A 172 16.72 -3.50 -15.18
N GLN A 173 17.99 -3.10 -15.19
CA GLN A 173 18.65 -2.56 -16.38
C GLN A 173 19.21 -3.65 -17.29
N ASN A 174 19.91 -4.62 -16.71
CA ASN A 174 20.76 -5.57 -17.45
C ASN A 174 20.32 -7.04 -17.27
N GLY A 175 19.38 -7.33 -16.34
CA GLY A 175 19.07 -8.70 -15.95
C GLY A 175 20.17 -9.36 -15.10
N GLU A 176 21.06 -8.59 -14.52
CA GLU A 176 22.27 -9.06 -13.84
C GLU A 176 22.06 -9.20 -12.34
N VAL A 177 22.43 -10.35 -11.80
CA VAL A 177 22.47 -10.65 -10.35
C VAL A 177 23.89 -11.02 -9.96
N THR A 178 24.44 -10.30 -8.99
CA THR A 178 25.71 -10.64 -8.33
C THR A 178 25.41 -10.98 -6.88
N ARG A 179 25.86 -12.14 -6.40
CA ARG A 179 25.70 -12.54 -5.01
C ARG A 179 26.56 -11.67 -4.09
N VAL A 180 26.10 -11.47 -2.86
CA VAL A 180 26.87 -10.75 -1.84
C VAL A 180 28.22 -11.45 -1.63
N GLY A 181 29.32 -10.70 -1.69
CA GLY A 181 30.69 -11.24 -1.65
C GLY A 181 31.14 -12.00 -2.89
N GLY A 182 30.27 -12.20 -3.87
CA GLY A 182 30.56 -12.91 -5.10
C GLY A 182 31.23 -12.05 -6.17
N LYS A 183 32.01 -12.70 -7.04
CA LYS A 183 32.68 -12.07 -8.20
C LYS A 183 31.99 -12.39 -9.52
N HIS A 184 31.09 -13.35 -9.50
CA HIS A 184 30.43 -13.83 -10.72
C HIS A 184 29.03 -13.24 -10.86
N THR A 185 28.78 -12.60 -11.99
CA THR A 185 27.46 -12.10 -12.37
C THR A 185 26.69 -13.19 -13.10
N ARG A 186 25.41 -13.35 -12.76
CA ARG A 186 24.48 -14.27 -13.42
C ARG A 186 23.39 -13.47 -14.11
N LEU A 187 23.03 -13.91 -15.30
CA LEU A 187 21.89 -13.34 -16.02
C LEU A 187 20.60 -14.06 -15.61
N VAL A 188 19.57 -13.31 -15.28
CA VAL A 188 18.23 -13.81 -14.94
C VAL A 188 17.18 -13.07 -15.75
N ASN A 189 16.12 -13.76 -16.11
CA ASN A 189 14.98 -13.18 -16.82
C ASN A 189 13.74 -13.15 -15.90
N VAL A 190 13.61 -12.12 -15.07
CA VAL A 190 12.56 -12.04 -14.05
C VAL A 190 11.66 -10.84 -14.31
N ARG A 191 10.34 -11.06 -14.33
CA ARG A 191 9.37 -9.97 -14.30
C ARG A 191 9.22 -9.45 -12.87
N VAL A 192 9.36 -8.13 -12.67
CA VAL A 192 9.28 -7.52 -11.34
C VAL A 192 7.92 -6.86 -11.14
N LEU A 193 7.21 -7.27 -10.09
CA LEU A 193 6.05 -6.58 -9.54
C LEU A 193 6.45 -6.03 -8.18
N ALA A 194 6.28 -4.73 -7.95
CA ALA A 194 6.62 -4.09 -6.69
C ALA A 194 5.37 -3.48 -6.04
N ALA A 195 5.26 -3.53 -4.72
CA ALA A 195 4.15 -2.94 -3.99
C ALA A 195 4.63 -2.05 -2.84
N THR A 196 3.87 -1.00 -2.55
CA THR A 196 4.14 -0.11 -1.42
C THR A 196 2.87 0.59 -0.94
N ASN A 197 2.81 0.89 0.35
CA ASN A 197 1.86 1.81 0.96
C ASN A 197 2.46 3.21 1.20
N ARG A 198 3.78 3.37 1.01
CA ARG A 198 4.49 4.64 1.20
C ARG A 198 4.42 5.50 -0.05
N ASN A 199 4.47 6.82 0.15
CA ASN A 199 4.71 7.78 -0.93
C ASN A 199 6.21 7.77 -1.26
N LEU A 200 6.57 7.12 -2.39
CA LEU A 200 7.96 7.01 -2.83
C LEU A 200 8.58 8.36 -3.23
N GLU A 201 7.79 9.32 -3.73
CA GLU A 201 8.28 10.66 -4.06
C GLU A 201 8.78 11.40 -2.80
N ASN A 202 8.06 11.24 -1.68
CA ASN A 202 8.51 11.76 -0.40
C ASN A 202 9.75 11.01 0.11
N ALA A 203 9.83 9.69 -0.07
CA ALA A 203 11.01 8.90 0.28
C ALA A 203 12.25 9.32 -0.54
N ILE A 204 12.08 9.69 -1.81
CA ILE A 204 13.14 10.24 -2.68
C ILE A 204 13.63 11.58 -2.12
N ARG A 205 12.72 12.50 -1.76
CA ARG A 205 13.10 13.79 -1.15
C ARG A 205 13.87 13.64 0.15
N GLN A 206 13.62 12.56 0.89
CA GLN A 206 14.30 12.21 2.15
C GLN A 206 15.57 11.37 1.95
N ASN A 207 16.00 11.13 0.71
CA ASN A 207 17.12 10.25 0.34
C ASN A 207 16.98 8.81 0.89
N ALA A 208 15.75 8.35 1.16
CA ALA A 208 15.45 6.99 1.60
C ALA A 208 15.14 6.04 0.43
N PHE A 209 14.85 6.58 -0.75
CA PHE A 209 14.61 5.83 -1.98
C PHE A 209 15.30 6.51 -3.16
N ARG A 210 15.89 5.73 -4.07
CA ARG A 210 16.59 6.25 -5.23
C ARG A 210 15.63 6.67 -6.33
N GLU A 211 15.85 7.82 -6.90
CA GLU A 211 15.03 8.36 -7.99
C GLU A 211 15.15 7.53 -9.28
N ASP A 212 16.38 7.05 -9.61
CA ASP A 212 16.62 6.22 -10.79
C ASP A 212 15.88 4.87 -10.71
N LEU A 213 15.85 4.23 -9.54
CA LEU A 213 15.09 3.01 -9.32
C LEU A 213 13.58 3.26 -9.43
N TYR A 214 13.09 4.37 -8.86
CA TYR A 214 11.67 4.72 -8.95
C TYR A 214 11.19 4.78 -10.39
N TYR A 215 11.89 5.50 -11.28
CA TYR A 215 11.50 5.58 -12.68
C TYR A 215 11.59 4.24 -13.41
N ARG A 216 12.52 3.37 -13.03
CA ARG A 216 12.63 2.04 -13.64
C ARG A 216 11.54 1.07 -13.18
N LEU A 217 11.03 1.21 -11.95
CA LEU A 217 9.90 0.43 -11.43
C LEU A 217 8.55 0.98 -11.88
N ASN A 218 8.44 2.29 -12.03
CA ASN A 218 7.19 3.00 -12.30
C ASN A 218 6.86 3.08 -13.82
N VAL A 219 7.00 1.96 -14.54
CA VAL A 219 6.57 1.85 -15.94
C VAL A 219 5.05 1.78 -16.02
N PHE A 220 4.45 0.93 -15.20
CA PHE A 220 3.01 0.88 -14.98
C PHE A 220 2.70 1.07 -13.50
N THR A 221 1.83 2.04 -13.19
CA THR A 221 1.31 2.23 -11.83
C THR A 221 -0.10 1.69 -11.72
N LEU A 222 -0.32 0.81 -10.74
CA LEU A 222 -1.64 0.31 -10.37
C LEU A 222 -2.01 0.86 -8.99
N VAL A 223 -2.93 1.82 -8.93
CA VAL A 223 -3.38 2.43 -7.66
C VAL A 223 -4.61 1.68 -7.16
N LEU A 224 -4.48 1.02 -6.01
CA LEU A 224 -5.60 0.31 -5.39
C LEU A 224 -6.41 1.27 -4.50
N PRO A 225 -7.73 1.41 -4.74
CA PRO A 225 -8.57 2.28 -3.94
C PRO A 225 -8.74 1.71 -2.52
N PRO A 226 -8.71 2.55 -1.48
CA PRO A 226 -9.05 2.13 -0.13
C PRO A 226 -10.51 1.71 -0.03
N LEU A 227 -10.84 0.85 0.95
CA LEU A 227 -12.17 0.25 1.08
C LEU A 227 -13.28 1.30 1.26
N ARG A 228 -13.01 2.39 1.97
CA ARG A 228 -13.93 3.54 2.14
C ARG A 228 -14.32 4.23 0.83
N SER A 229 -13.52 4.12 -0.23
CA SER A 229 -13.84 4.68 -1.57
C SER A 229 -14.65 3.72 -2.43
N ARG A 230 -14.85 2.48 -1.98
CA ARG A 230 -15.63 1.44 -2.67
C ARG A 230 -16.68 0.82 -1.76
N MET A 231 -17.53 1.68 -1.20
CA MET A 231 -18.55 1.31 -0.19
C MET A 231 -19.49 0.21 -0.66
N SER A 232 -19.79 0.12 -1.97
CA SER A 232 -20.58 -0.96 -2.56
C SER A 232 -19.97 -2.35 -2.41
N ASP A 233 -18.67 -2.44 -2.16
CA ASP A 233 -17.97 -3.71 -2.02
C ASP A 233 -17.93 -4.19 -0.56
N ILE A 234 -18.20 -3.30 0.43
CA ILE A 234 -18.12 -3.62 1.86
C ILE A 234 -19.09 -4.75 2.21
N GLU A 235 -20.34 -4.65 1.79
CA GLU A 235 -21.36 -5.67 2.06
C GLU A 235 -20.97 -7.02 1.46
N LEU A 236 -20.59 -7.05 0.18
CA LEU A 236 -20.18 -8.27 -0.52
C LEU A 236 -18.97 -8.95 0.16
N LEU A 237 -17.99 -8.15 0.59
CA LEU A 237 -16.81 -8.64 1.28
C LEU A 237 -17.16 -9.13 2.68
N ALA A 238 -17.98 -8.37 3.42
CA ALA A 238 -18.42 -8.74 4.76
C ALA A 238 -19.19 -10.07 4.76
N GLU A 239 -20.17 -10.21 3.87
CA GLU A 239 -20.93 -11.46 3.71
C GLU A 239 -20.01 -12.62 3.33
N HIS A 240 -19.13 -12.42 2.34
CA HIS A 240 -18.20 -13.46 1.90
C HIS A 240 -17.32 -13.96 3.05
N PHE A 241 -16.68 -13.06 3.80
CA PHE A 241 -15.81 -13.46 4.92
C PHE A 241 -16.61 -14.07 6.07
N LEU A 242 -17.76 -13.48 6.44
CA LEU A 242 -18.60 -14.01 7.51
C LEU A 242 -19.04 -15.46 7.21
N LEU A 243 -19.56 -15.71 6.01
CA LEU A 243 -20.02 -17.05 5.60
C LEU A 243 -18.86 -18.03 5.49
N LYS A 244 -17.68 -17.60 4.98
CA LYS A 244 -16.47 -18.41 4.93
C LYS A 244 -16.08 -18.90 6.33
N PHE A 245 -16.01 -18.00 7.31
CA PHE A 245 -15.60 -18.34 8.69
C PHE A 245 -16.70 -19.10 9.43
N ALA A 246 -17.97 -18.71 9.30
CA ALA A 246 -19.10 -19.42 9.91
C ALA A 246 -19.17 -20.87 9.40
N GLY A 247 -19.01 -21.08 8.10
CA GLY A 247 -18.98 -22.41 7.50
C GLY A 247 -17.84 -23.28 8.03
N SER A 248 -16.63 -22.72 8.20
CA SER A 248 -15.48 -23.45 8.77
C SER A 248 -15.67 -23.84 10.24
N LEU A 249 -16.52 -23.08 10.98
CA LEU A 249 -16.84 -23.31 12.39
C LEU A 249 -18.11 -24.14 12.60
N GLY A 250 -18.82 -24.52 11.51
CA GLY A 250 -20.11 -25.23 11.59
C GLY A 250 -21.22 -24.40 12.23
N LYS A 251 -21.18 -23.06 12.17
CA LYS A 251 -22.16 -22.16 12.76
C LYS A 251 -23.22 -21.72 11.75
N ASP A 252 -24.47 -21.59 12.19
CA ASP A 252 -25.59 -21.12 11.39
C ASP A 252 -25.68 -19.56 11.44
N VAL A 253 -24.64 -18.88 11.01
CA VAL A 253 -24.64 -17.43 10.82
C VAL A 253 -24.87 -17.14 9.35
N ARG A 254 -25.95 -16.42 9.01
CA ARG A 254 -26.47 -16.27 7.64
C ARG A 254 -26.27 -14.89 7.05
N GLY A 255 -25.94 -13.87 7.86
CA GLY A 255 -25.79 -12.50 7.38
C GLY A 255 -25.88 -11.46 8.49
N PHE A 256 -26.35 -10.28 8.13
CA PHE A 256 -26.40 -9.10 8.99
C PHE A 256 -27.80 -8.51 9.06
N THR A 257 -28.11 -7.85 10.17
CA THR A 257 -29.30 -6.95 10.23
C THR A 257 -29.06 -5.70 9.36
N PRO A 258 -30.12 -5.02 8.88
CA PRO A 258 -29.99 -3.76 8.14
C PRO A 258 -29.21 -2.69 8.90
N GLY A 259 -29.36 -2.62 10.22
CA GLY A 259 -28.64 -1.68 11.07
C GLY A 259 -27.15 -1.99 11.17
N ALA A 260 -26.78 -3.26 11.33
CA ALA A 260 -25.39 -3.68 11.31
C ALA A 260 -24.70 -3.35 9.95
N LEU A 261 -25.37 -3.61 8.82
CA LEU A 261 -24.89 -3.23 7.49
C LEU A 261 -24.70 -1.72 7.35
N ALA A 262 -25.61 -0.91 7.89
CA ALA A 262 -25.50 0.55 7.85
C ALA A 262 -24.24 1.03 8.61
N LEU A 263 -23.94 0.44 9.76
CA LEU A 263 -22.73 0.74 10.54
C LEU A 263 -21.45 0.30 9.81
N LEU A 264 -21.43 -0.91 9.23
CA LEU A 264 -20.30 -1.40 8.44
C LEU A 264 -20.00 -0.49 7.24
N ARG A 265 -21.01 -0.01 6.53
CA ARG A 265 -20.86 0.94 5.41
C ARG A 265 -20.35 2.31 5.85
N ARG A 266 -20.71 2.76 7.05
CA ARG A 266 -20.33 4.07 7.58
C ARG A 266 -18.91 4.09 8.14
N TYR A 267 -18.37 2.96 8.54
CA TYR A 267 -17.04 2.87 9.12
C TYR A 267 -15.94 3.12 8.07
N GLN A 268 -14.84 3.76 8.47
CA GLN A 268 -13.78 4.23 7.54
C GLN A 268 -12.79 3.13 7.11
N TRP A 269 -12.77 2.01 7.81
CA TRP A 269 -11.91 0.86 7.51
C TRP A 269 -10.42 1.25 7.33
N PRO A 270 -9.74 1.81 8.34
CA PRO A 270 -8.33 2.21 8.24
C PRO A 270 -7.41 1.04 7.88
N GLY A 271 -7.72 -0.18 8.31
CA GLY A 271 -7.01 -1.41 7.92
C GLY A 271 -7.58 -2.10 6.66
N ASN A 272 -8.49 -1.44 5.94
CA ASN A 272 -9.07 -1.90 4.68
C ASN A 272 -9.64 -3.32 4.74
N ILE A 273 -9.39 -4.18 3.75
CA ILE A 273 -9.92 -5.55 3.67
C ILE A 273 -9.35 -6.42 4.79
N ARG A 274 -8.10 -6.22 5.20
CA ARG A 274 -7.50 -7.00 6.29
C ARG A 274 -8.22 -6.78 7.62
N GLU A 275 -8.58 -5.53 7.92
CA GLU A 275 -9.39 -5.21 9.10
C GLU A 275 -10.79 -5.81 8.99
N LEU A 276 -11.44 -5.67 7.82
CA LEU A 276 -12.75 -6.25 7.58
C LEU A 276 -12.74 -7.77 7.78
N GLU A 277 -11.78 -8.48 7.20
CA GLU A 277 -11.62 -9.93 7.35
C GLU A 277 -11.47 -10.33 8.83
N ASN A 278 -10.60 -9.66 9.58
CA ASN A 278 -10.41 -9.91 11.02
C ASN A 278 -11.69 -9.67 11.83
N VAL A 279 -12.45 -8.61 11.51
CA VAL A 279 -13.73 -8.34 12.16
C VAL A 279 -14.75 -9.44 11.86
N MET A 280 -14.84 -9.89 10.61
CA MET A 280 -15.76 -10.97 10.22
C MET A 280 -15.38 -12.30 10.87
N GLU A 281 -14.09 -12.62 10.97
CA GLU A 281 -13.61 -13.79 11.69
C GLU A 281 -14.00 -13.73 13.17
N ARG A 282 -13.79 -12.59 13.82
CA ARG A 282 -14.21 -12.37 15.21
C ARG A 282 -15.73 -12.56 15.37
N LEU A 283 -16.55 -11.95 14.51
CA LEU A 283 -18.02 -12.07 14.56
C LEU A 283 -18.47 -13.52 14.37
N ALA A 284 -17.91 -14.24 13.40
CA ALA A 284 -18.19 -15.66 13.21
C ALA A 284 -17.87 -16.49 14.47
N ASN A 285 -16.85 -16.11 15.24
CA ASN A 285 -16.48 -16.81 16.47
C ASN A 285 -17.43 -16.53 17.65
N ILE A 286 -17.92 -15.27 17.81
CA ILE A 286 -18.68 -14.86 19.01
C ILE A 286 -20.18 -14.95 18.85
N VAL A 287 -20.72 -14.69 17.64
CA VAL A 287 -22.16 -14.66 17.37
C VAL A 287 -22.76 -16.07 17.47
N ARG A 288 -23.95 -16.16 18.12
CA ARG A 288 -24.68 -17.41 18.37
C ARG A 288 -26.08 -17.45 17.74
N HIS A 289 -26.43 -16.40 17.02
CA HIS A 289 -27.73 -16.25 16.32
C HIS A 289 -27.51 -16.08 14.82
N PRO A 290 -28.52 -16.30 13.98
CA PRO A 290 -28.36 -16.35 12.52
C PRO A 290 -27.98 -15.03 11.86
N LEU A 291 -28.28 -13.87 12.46
CA LEU A 291 -28.01 -12.56 11.90
C LEU A 291 -27.17 -11.73 12.86
N VAL A 292 -26.03 -11.24 12.41
CA VAL A 292 -25.18 -10.29 13.16
C VAL A 292 -25.94 -8.98 13.35
N SER A 293 -26.09 -8.53 14.59
CA SER A 293 -26.75 -7.28 14.97
C SER A 293 -25.76 -6.15 15.24
N GLU A 294 -26.26 -4.95 15.49
CA GLU A 294 -25.46 -3.78 15.85
C GLU A 294 -24.69 -3.98 17.15
N GLU A 295 -25.26 -4.76 18.09
CA GLU A 295 -24.69 -5.04 19.41
C GLU A 295 -23.47 -5.97 19.33
N ASP A 296 -23.39 -6.79 18.29
CA ASP A 296 -22.26 -7.71 18.06
C ASP A 296 -21.03 -6.99 17.50
N LEU A 297 -21.25 -5.82 16.88
CA LEU A 297 -20.16 -5.07 16.24
C LEU A 297 -19.18 -4.48 17.26
N PRO A 298 -17.91 -4.36 16.90
CA PRO A 298 -16.91 -3.71 17.75
C PRO A 298 -17.37 -2.30 18.18
N PRO A 299 -17.19 -1.89 19.46
CA PRO A 299 -17.66 -0.59 19.98
C PRO A 299 -17.20 0.62 19.15
N GLN A 300 -16.00 0.55 18.57
CA GLN A 300 -15.48 1.62 17.70
C GLN A 300 -16.29 1.83 16.41
N MET A 301 -17.06 0.85 15.97
CA MET A 301 -17.95 0.96 14.79
C MET A 301 -19.31 1.54 15.16
N VAL A 302 -19.76 1.27 16.38
CA VAL A 302 -21.04 1.77 16.92
C VAL A 302 -20.89 3.25 17.33
N THR A 303 -19.76 3.60 17.96
CA THR A 303 -19.41 4.96 18.39
C THR A 303 -18.78 5.81 17.30
N VAL A 304 -19.11 5.59 16.02
CA VAL A 304 -18.60 6.45 14.95
C VAL A 304 -19.05 7.89 15.23
N ARG A 305 -18.21 8.64 15.95
CA ARG A 305 -18.26 10.12 15.92
C ARG A 305 -18.25 10.50 14.44
N GLN A 306 -19.19 11.35 14.03
CA GLN A 306 -19.13 11.98 12.70
C GLN A 306 -17.68 12.40 12.46
N PRO A 307 -17.09 12.15 11.27
CA PRO A 307 -15.77 12.68 10.98
C PRO A 307 -15.85 14.15 11.30
N ALA A 308 -15.07 14.57 12.29
CA ALA A 308 -14.98 15.99 12.62
C ALA A 308 -14.63 16.66 11.30
N SER A 309 -15.50 17.55 10.83
CA SER A 309 -15.20 18.37 9.66
C SER A 309 -13.79 18.92 9.87
N PRO A 310 -12.98 19.19 8.84
CA PRO A 310 -11.65 19.79 9.00
C PRO A 310 -11.67 20.98 9.96
N GLN A 311 -12.81 21.69 10.06
CA GLN A 311 -13.11 22.70 11.07
C GLN A 311 -13.21 22.12 12.50
N GLY A 312 -13.71 20.91 12.69
CA GLY A 312 -13.81 20.26 14.01
C GLY A 312 -12.47 19.81 14.58
N LEU A 313 -11.54 19.35 13.75
CA LEU A 313 -10.16 19.01 14.16
C LEU A 313 -9.34 20.25 14.53
N LEU A 314 -9.51 21.35 13.81
CA LEU A 314 -8.93 22.65 14.16
C LEU A 314 -9.52 23.18 15.46
N HIS A 315 -10.85 23.08 15.64
CA HIS A 315 -11.53 23.49 16.87
C HIS A 315 -11.14 22.64 18.10
N SER A 316 -10.92 21.34 17.95
CA SER A 316 -10.51 20.48 19.06
C SER A 316 -9.08 20.77 19.51
N LYS A 317 -8.12 20.95 18.59
CA LYS A 317 -6.75 21.34 18.91
C LYS A 317 -6.68 22.76 19.47
N GLU A 318 -7.46 23.69 18.92
CA GLU A 318 -7.57 25.07 19.43
C GLU A 318 -8.14 25.07 20.85
N ALA A 319 -9.18 24.30 21.13
CA ALA A 319 -9.77 24.15 22.46
C ALA A 319 -8.79 23.55 23.47
N GLU A 320 -8.06 22.51 23.08
CA GLU A 320 -7.07 21.83 23.92
C GLU A 320 -5.91 22.77 24.31
N THR A 321 -5.38 23.53 23.34
CA THR A 321 -4.33 24.53 23.56
C THR A 321 -4.81 25.66 24.48
N ILE A 322 -6.05 26.14 24.30
CA ILE A 322 -6.63 27.19 25.15
C ILE A 322 -6.84 26.69 26.58
N LEU A 323 -7.36 25.46 26.76
CA LEU A 323 -7.57 24.84 28.08
C LEU A 323 -6.26 24.61 28.82
N GLU A 324 -5.23 24.15 28.14
CA GLU A 324 -3.91 23.92 28.73
C GLU A 324 -3.27 25.25 29.18
N THR A 325 -3.35 26.28 28.33
CA THR A 325 -2.86 27.64 28.68
C THR A 325 -3.64 28.28 29.84
N LEU A 326 -4.96 28.07 29.91
CA LEU A 326 -5.78 28.51 31.02
C LEU A 326 -5.42 27.81 32.34
N ARG A 327 -5.14 26.53 32.32
CA ARG A 327 -4.64 25.76 33.49
C ARG A 327 -3.28 26.28 33.96
N GLN A 328 -2.34 26.50 33.04
CA GLN A 328 -0.99 27.02 33.33
C GLN A 328 -1.06 28.43 33.95
N THR A 329 -2.07 29.24 33.58
CA THR A 329 -2.23 30.60 34.08
C THR A 329 -3.22 30.71 35.25
N GLY A 330 -3.65 29.58 35.84
CA GLY A 330 -4.62 29.55 36.94
C GLY A 330 -5.97 30.20 36.62
N GLY A 331 -6.40 30.16 35.36
CA GLY A 331 -7.64 30.79 34.88
C GLY A 331 -7.51 32.33 34.65
N ASN A 332 -6.31 32.86 34.64
CA ASN A 332 -6.08 34.29 34.34
C ASN A 332 -6.17 34.57 32.83
N ILE A 333 -7.30 35.08 32.38
CA ILE A 333 -7.60 35.34 30.97
C ILE A 333 -6.62 36.34 30.32
N ARG A 334 -6.12 37.33 31.09
CA ARG A 334 -5.18 38.31 30.54
C ARG A 334 -3.81 37.69 30.28
N ALA A 335 -3.33 36.85 31.19
CA ALA A 335 -2.08 36.12 31.03
C ALA A 335 -2.19 35.07 29.93
N ALA A 336 -3.30 34.32 29.88
CA ALA A 336 -3.56 33.33 28.84
C ALA A 336 -3.63 33.96 27.43
N ALA A 337 -4.29 35.10 27.29
CA ALA A 337 -4.35 35.83 26.01
C ALA A 337 -2.98 36.30 25.53
N ALA A 338 -2.12 36.76 26.46
CA ALA A 338 -0.74 37.15 26.13
C ALA A 338 0.10 35.93 25.66
N LEU A 339 0.01 34.78 26.34
CA LEU A 339 0.71 33.56 25.94
C LEU A 339 0.23 33.00 24.61
N LEU A 340 -1.07 33.12 24.31
CA LEU A 340 -1.66 32.66 23.05
C LEU A 340 -1.50 33.68 21.90
N GLY A 341 -0.90 34.84 22.13
CA GLY A 341 -0.71 35.90 21.12
C GLY A 341 -2.02 36.49 20.57
N VAL A 342 -3.11 36.46 21.38
CA VAL A 342 -4.42 37.01 20.99
C VAL A 342 -4.87 38.14 21.91
N SER A 343 -5.77 39.00 21.41
CA SER A 343 -6.36 40.01 22.27
C SER A 343 -7.28 39.40 23.33
N ARG A 344 -7.41 40.03 24.49
CA ARG A 344 -8.32 39.59 25.56
C ARG A 344 -9.75 39.38 25.06
N GLY A 345 -10.27 40.31 24.24
CA GLY A 345 -11.58 40.18 23.60
C GLY A 345 -11.68 39.02 22.64
N GLY A 346 -10.62 38.79 21.86
CA GLY A 346 -10.52 37.65 20.94
C GLY A 346 -10.54 36.31 21.69
N LEU A 347 -9.89 36.19 22.85
CA LEU A 347 -9.93 34.99 23.66
C LEU A 347 -11.34 34.76 24.23
N TYR A 348 -12.07 35.76 24.68
CA TYR A 348 -13.45 35.63 25.14
C TYR A 348 -14.39 35.11 24.03
N VAL A 349 -14.26 35.62 22.80
CA VAL A 349 -15.04 35.16 21.66
C VAL A 349 -14.75 33.69 21.37
N LYS A 350 -13.47 33.27 21.41
CA LYS A 350 -13.05 31.86 21.21
C LYS A 350 -13.58 30.96 22.32
N LEU A 351 -13.50 31.36 23.60
CA LEU A 351 -14.01 30.61 24.74
C LEU A 351 -15.54 30.37 24.62
N ARG A 352 -16.30 31.42 24.26
CA ARG A 352 -17.74 31.30 24.05
C ARG A 352 -18.09 30.42 22.87
N ARG A 353 -17.35 30.52 21.77
CA ARG A 353 -17.54 29.69 20.58
C ARG A 353 -17.25 28.19 20.83
N LEU A 354 -16.23 27.90 21.66
CA LEU A 354 -15.79 26.55 21.99
C LEU A 354 -16.50 25.99 23.24
N GLY A 355 -17.40 26.72 23.88
CA GLY A 355 -18.14 26.27 25.06
C GLY A 355 -17.26 26.04 26.30
N ILE A 356 -16.11 26.70 26.40
CA ILE A 356 -15.16 26.54 27.52
C ILE A 356 -15.54 27.48 28.68
N ASP A 357 -15.85 26.87 29.84
CA ASP A 357 -16.08 27.59 31.06
C ASP A 357 -14.76 27.81 31.82
N VAL A 358 -14.41 29.08 32.03
CA VAL A 358 -13.20 29.51 32.73
C VAL A 358 -13.23 29.17 34.21
N ALA A 359 -14.42 29.06 34.81
CA ALA A 359 -14.56 28.69 36.21
C ALA A 359 -14.03 27.28 36.51
N SER A 360 -14.14 26.37 35.55
CA SER A 360 -13.61 24.99 35.66
C SER A 360 -12.07 24.90 35.59
N CYS A 361 -11.39 25.98 35.18
CA CYS A 361 -9.94 26.06 35.06
C CYS A 361 -9.24 26.77 36.23
N ARG A 362 -9.98 27.32 37.17
CA ARG A 362 -9.44 27.86 38.41
C ARG A 362 -9.25 26.70 39.37
N GLY A 363 -8.04 26.17 39.44
CA GLY A 363 -7.66 25.01 40.22
C GLY A 363 -8.13 25.13 41.67
N GLY A 364 -8.60 23.97 42.17
CA GLY A 364 -8.83 23.79 43.60
C GLY A 364 -7.51 23.90 44.36
N GLU A 365 -7.36 24.92 45.13
CA GLU A 365 -6.63 24.86 46.38
C GLU A 365 -7.67 24.55 47.45
N GLY A 366 -7.56 23.38 48.04
CA GLY A 366 -8.27 22.90 49.19
C GLY A 366 -7.63 21.61 49.66
#